data_ed174354ae0bd09cf00e7b08161b8031
#
_entry.id   ed174354ae0bd09cf00e7b08161b8031
#
_cell.length_a   1.000
_cell.length_b   1.000
_cell.length_c   1.000
_cell.angle_alpha   90.00
_cell.angle_beta   90.00
_cell.angle_gamma   90.00
#
_symmetry.space_group_name_H-M   'P 1'
#
loop_
_entity.id
_entity.type
_entity.pdbx_description
1 polymer ?
#
loop_
_entity_poly.entity_id
_entity_poly.type
_entity_poly.pdbx_seq_one_letter_code
_entity_poly.pdbx_strand_id
1 'polypeptide(L)' 'MIINILPDELESEFIESWKMGFITQPSIDYADNAIWAIFEGRQVIIFRFKDYGFINDNRRNVYDVSAGKAGITIRITKK' A
#
# COMPACT_ATOMS: atom_id res chain seq x y z
N MET A 1 -1.49 13.97 -5.21
CA MET A 1 -2.43 13.43 -4.22
C MET A 1 -1.70 12.55 -3.23
N ILE A 2 -2.06 12.62 -1.99
CA ILE A 2 -1.47 11.79 -0.94
C ILE A 2 -2.59 10.98 -0.29
N ILE A 3 -2.39 9.67 -0.20
CA ILE A 3 -3.30 8.76 0.48
C ILE A 3 -2.56 8.15 1.67
N ASN A 4 -3.17 8.21 2.85
CA ASN A 4 -2.61 7.61 4.05
C ASN A 4 -3.49 6.43 4.47
N ILE A 5 -2.86 5.28 4.68
CA ILE A 5 -3.52 4.09 5.20
C ILE A 5 -3.01 3.88 6.62
N LEU A 6 -3.91 4.02 7.59
CA LEU A 6 -3.55 3.84 8.99
C LEU A 6 -3.40 2.35 9.32
N PRO A 7 -2.60 1.99 10.32
CA PRO A 7 -2.43 0.58 10.70
C PRO A 7 -3.76 -0.13 10.99
N ASP A 8 -4.73 0.57 11.56
CA ASP A 8 -6.04 -0.01 11.90
C ASP A 8 -6.89 -0.36 10.67
N GLU A 9 -6.52 0.14 9.49
CA GLU A 9 -7.20 -0.18 8.23
C GLU A 9 -6.66 -1.43 7.56
N LEU A 10 -5.58 -2.02 8.09
CA LEU A 10 -4.98 -3.23 7.56
C LEU A 10 -5.72 -4.47 8.08
N GLU A 11 -5.45 -5.63 7.48
CA GLU A 11 -5.96 -6.90 8.01
C GLU A 11 -5.46 -7.12 9.43
N SER A 12 -6.28 -7.75 10.28
CA SER A 12 -6.00 -7.86 11.71
C SER A 12 -4.64 -8.48 12.05
N GLU A 13 -4.22 -9.50 11.33
CA GLU A 13 -2.90 -10.12 11.50
C GLU A 13 -1.78 -9.11 11.22
N PHE A 14 -1.99 -8.29 10.22
CA PHE A 14 -1.03 -7.29 9.79
C PHE A 14 -0.92 -6.15 10.80
N ILE A 15 -2.03 -5.76 11.41
CA ILE A 15 -2.08 -4.73 12.44
C ILE A 15 -1.18 -5.09 13.61
N GLU A 16 -1.28 -6.32 14.10
CA GLU A 16 -0.49 -6.78 15.24
C GLU A 16 1.01 -6.67 14.97
N SER A 17 1.46 -7.19 13.83
CA SER A 17 2.87 -7.10 13.44
C SER A 17 3.32 -5.65 13.29
N TRP A 18 2.48 -4.82 12.72
CA TRP A 18 2.80 -3.40 12.53
C TRP A 18 3.00 -2.69 13.85
N LYS A 19 2.11 -2.93 14.81
CA LYS A 19 2.20 -2.36 16.15
C LYS A 19 3.45 -2.82 16.91
N MET A 20 3.91 -4.03 16.63
CA MET A 20 5.14 -4.57 17.21
C MET A 20 6.41 -4.06 16.51
N GLY A 21 6.28 -3.26 15.47
CA GLY A 21 7.41 -2.69 14.76
C GLY A 21 7.90 -3.53 13.59
N PHE A 22 7.25 -4.63 13.26
CA PHE A 22 7.59 -5.45 12.09
C PHE A 22 6.92 -4.86 10.85
N ILE A 23 7.48 -3.77 10.37
CA ILE A 23 6.94 -3.03 9.24
C ILE A 23 7.54 -3.59 7.96
N THR A 24 6.67 -4.16 7.10
CA THR A 24 7.09 -4.65 5.80
C THR A 24 6.95 -3.53 4.77
N GLN A 25 8.00 -3.30 3.99
CA GLN A 25 7.96 -2.30 2.94
C GLN A 25 7.03 -2.75 1.81
N PRO A 26 6.00 -1.98 1.48
CA PRO A 26 5.09 -2.34 0.40
C PRO A 26 5.72 -2.17 -0.98
N SER A 27 5.18 -2.90 -1.95
CA SER A 27 5.57 -2.81 -3.36
C SER A 27 4.36 -2.56 -4.22
N ILE A 28 4.57 -1.91 -5.36
CA ILE A 28 3.51 -1.65 -6.33
C ILE A 28 3.49 -2.77 -7.35
N ASP A 29 2.32 -3.37 -7.54
CA ASP A 29 2.08 -4.34 -8.61
C ASP A 29 1.26 -3.65 -9.69
N TYR A 30 1.94 -3.24 -10.75
CA TYR A 30 1.30 -2.55 -11.86
C TYR A 30 0.40 -3.47 -12.69
N ALA A 31 0.67 -4.77 -12.70
CA ALA A 31 -0.15 -5.72 -13.43
C ALA A 31 -1.54 -5.85 -12.79
N ASP A 32 -1.58 -5.91 -11.47
CA ASP A 32 -2.84 -6.03 -10.72
C ASP A 32 -3.39 -4.68 -10.25
N ASN A 33 -2.68 -3.59 -10.52
CA ASN A 33 -3.05 -2.24 -10.06
C ASN A 33 -3.30 -2.21 -8.55
N ALA A 34 -2.34 -2.74 -7.81
CA ALA A 34 -2.45 -2.88 -6.37
C ALA A 34 -1.12 -2.58 -5.68
N ILE A 35 -1.20 -2.34 -4.39
CA ILE A 35 -0.04 -2.29 -3.51
C ILE A 35 -0.11 -3.50 -2.61
N TRP A 36 0.99 -4.22 -2.50
CA TRP A 36 1.07 -5.42 -1.69
C TRP A 36 2.34 -5.44 -0.86
N ALA A 37 2.36 -6.31 0.14
CA ALA A 37 3.52 -6.58 0.96
C ALA A 37 3.63 -8.08 1.21
N ILE A 38 4.84 -8.54 1.55
CA ILE A 38 5.05 -9.90 1.99
C ILE A 38 4.91 -9.94 3.52
N PHE A 39 4.01 -10.77 4.00
CA PHE A 39 3.77 -10.96 5.43
C PHE A 39 3.74 -12.45 5.74
N GLU A 40 4.64 -12.89 6.60
CA GLU A 40 4.82 -14.31 6.96
C GLU A 40 4.94 -15.22 5.73
N GLY A 41 5.69 -14.76 4.73
CA GLY A 41 5.95 -15.52 3.51
C GLY A 41 4.81 -15.52 2.50
N ARG A 42 3.71 -14.82 2.76
CA ARG A 42 2.62 -14.71 1.80
C ARG A 42 2.42 -13.28 1.34
N GLN A 43 1.93 -13.13 0.12
CA GLN A 43 1.60 -11.84 -0.45
C GLN A 43 0.24 -11.37 0.07
N VAL A 44 0.22 -10.19 0.64
CA VAL A 44 -1.00 -9.56 1.14
C VAL A 44 -1.24 -8.28 0.34
N ILE A 45 -2.43 -8.15 -0.25
CA ILE A 45 -2.82 -6.93 -0.94
C ILE A 45 -3.32 -5.93 0.09
N ILE A 46 -2.68 -4.77 0.14
CA ILE A 46 -2.99 -3.72 1.11
C ILE A 46 -3.96 -2.70 0.52
N PHE A 47 -3.88 -2.47 -0.80
CA PHE A 47 -4.61 -1.38 -1.44
C PHE A 47 -4.83 -1.71 -2.91
N ARG A 48 -6.06 -1.51 -3.38
CA ARG A 48 -6.40 -1.64 -4.80
C ARG A 48 -6.74 -0.27 -5.36
N PHE A 49 -6.08 0.13 -6.43
CA PHE A 49 -6.28 1.46 -7.02
C PHE A 49 -7.73 1.69 -7.46
N LYS A 50 -8.42 0.66 -7.93
CA LYS A 50 -9.82 0.77 -8.36
C LYS A 50 -10.76 1.20 -7.24
N ASP A 51 -10.44 0.85 -6.00
CA ASP A 51 -11.28 1.19 -4.84
C ASP A 51 -11.25 2.69 -4.54
N TYR A 52 -10.28 3.40 -5.10
CA TYR A 52 -10.10 4.85 -4.93
C TYR A 52 -10.32 5.61 -6.25
N GLY A 53 -10.91 4.97 -7.26
CA GLY A 53 -11.19 5.60 -8.54
C GLY A 53 -10.00 5.71 -9.49
N PHE A 54 -8.88 5.10 -9.18
CA PHE A 54 -7.71 5.07 -10.06
C PHE A 54 -7.82 3.87 -10.99
N ILE A 55 -8.30 4.10 -12.20
CA ILE A 55 -8.47 3.05 -13.20
C ILE A 55 -7.21 2.97 -14.04
N ASN A 56 -6.47 1.86 -13.95
CA ASN A 56 -5.41 1.46 -14.89
C ASN A 56 -4.58 2.59 -15.53
N ASP A 57 -4.24 3.61 -14.77
CA ASP A 57 -3.56 4.77 -15.35
C ASP A 57 -2.07 4.81 -14.98
N ASN A 58 -1.42 3.64 -15.03
CA ASN A 58 -0.01 3.48 -14.72
C ASN A 58 0.92 4.32 -15.61
N ARG A 59 0.41 4.75 -16.78
CA ARG A 59 1.20 5.52 -17.73
C ARG A 59 1.21 7.02 -17.45
N ARG A 60 0.23 7.52 -16.69
CA ARG A 60 0.05 8.94 -16.44
C ARG A 60 0.41 9.37 -15.03
N ASN A 61 0.65 8.40 -14.16
CA ASN A 61 0.94 8.68 -12.76
C ASN A 61 2.21 8.01 -12.30
N VAL A 62 2.88 8.67 -11.37
CA VAL A 62 4.00 8.08 -10.62
C VAL A 62 3.50 7.83 -9.20
N TYR A 63 3.72 6.63 -8.70
CA TYR A 63 3.29 6.22 -7.38
C TYR A 63 4.52 5.98 -6.49
N ASP A 64 4.62 6.73 -5.41
CA ASP A 64 5.63 6.52 -4.38
C ASP A 64 4.95 5.98 -3.13
N VAL A 65 5.44 4.85 -2.64
CA VAL A 65 4.88 4.18 -1.49
C VAL A 65 5.94 4.10 -0.39
N SER A 66 5.56 4.50 0.80
CA SER A 66 6.43 4.38 1.96
C SER A 66 5.65 3.84 3.16
N ALA A 67 6.36 3.17 4.07
CA ALA A 67 5.77 2.60 5.26
C ALA A 67 6.52 3.06 6.50
N GLY A 68 5.79 3.28 7.58
CA GLY A 68 6.34 3.68 8.86
C GLY A 68 5.36 3.34 9.98
N LYS A 69 5.69 3.74 11.20
CA LYS A 69 4.84 3.46 12.36
C LYS A 69 3.43 4.03 12.22
N ALA A 70 3.29 5.15 11.52
CA ALA A 70 2.00 5.80 11.30
C ALA A 70 1.15 5.13 10.23
N GLY A 71 1.68 4.14 9.52
CA GLY A 71 0.99 3.42 8.47
C GLY A 71 1.69 3.52 7.13
N ILE A 72 0.93 3.45 6.05
CA ILE A 72 1.42 3.48 4.68
C ILE A 72 1.02 4.80 4.03
N THR A 73 1.97 5.46 3.40
CA THR A 73 1.73 6.68 2.64
C THR A 73 1.93 6.41 1.16
N ILE A 74 0.94 6.76 0.35
CA ILE A 74 0.99 6.63 -1.10
C ILE A 74 0.93 8.03 -1.68
N ARG A 75 2.01 8.44 -2.36
CA ARG A 75 2.04 9.73 -3.05
C ARG A 75 1.86 9.49 -4.54
N ILE A 76 0.86 10.14 -5.12
CA ILE A 76 0.53 10.02 -6.53
C ILE A 76 0.81 11.34 -7.21
N THR A 77 1.68 11.32 -8.21
CA THR A 77 2.09 12.50 -8.96
C THR A 77 1.84 12.25 -10.44
N LYS A 78 1.31 13.22 -11.13
CA LYS A 78 1.16 13.14 -12.59
C LYS A 78 2.52 13.24 -13.27
N LYS A 79 2.72 12.42 -14.25
CA LYS A 79 3.91 12.52 -15.11
C LYS A 79 3.89 13.79 -15.93
#